data_98b69b9dce2f0dbf7fbf8b0d806c1ef4
#
_entry.id   98b69b9dce2f0dbf7fbf8b0d806c1ef4
#
_cell.length_a   1.000
_cell.length_b   1.000
_cell.length_c   1.000
_cell.angle_alpha   90.00
_cell.angle_beta   90.00
_cell.angle_gamma   90.00
#
_symmetry.space_group_name_H-M   'P 1'
#
loop_
_entity.id
_entity.type
_entity.pdbx_description
1 polymer ?
#
loop_
_entity_poly.entity_id
_entity_poly.type
_entity_poly.pdbx_seq_one_letter_code
_entity_poly.pdbx_strand_id
1 'polypeptide(L)'
;MANGADGFECDVRLSADGVPVVIHDATLDRTTDASGPVSARTADELARVDARCRFTPAEATFAAPAPVGVPMLREVIAHFTTARLIIELKDESVRLARLVAALVVELGALDRVCVGSFHQPVLDAVRAAVPAVTTSASRREAQWTLARSWVRWPVPARPVYRAFQVPERAGRLRVTTPAFVRRVHREHAVVQVWTVDAPDDIQRLFALGVDGIISDRPDLAVRARDAFVNTR
;
A
#
# COMPACT_ATOMS: atom_id res chain seq x y z
N MET A 1 2.42 11.49 -11.99
CA MET A 1 3.03 11.83 -10.70
C MET A 1 4.25 12.71 -10.94
N ALA A 2 4.22 13.92 -10.39
CA ALA A 2 5.22 14.96 -10.70
C ALA A 2 6.66 14.56 -10.36
N ASN A 3 6.86 13.68 -9.37
CA ASN A 3 8.20 13.29 -8.90
C ASN A 3 8.77 12.03 -9.59
N GLY A 4 8.12 11.49 -10.63
CA GLY A 4 8.61 10.31 -11.34
C GLY A 4 8.41 8.98 -10.61
N ALA A 5 7.63 8.92 -9.53
CA ALA A 5 7.27 7.66 -8.88
C ALA A 5 6.39 6.80 -9.79
N ASP A 6 6.53 5.48 -9.72
CA ASP A 6 5.83 4.53 -10.58
C ASP A 6 4.37 4.28 -10.15
N GLY A 7 4.05 4.61 -8.90
CA GLY A 7 2.75 4.44 -8.28
C GLY A 7 2.72 5.06 -6.89
N PHE A 8 1.62 4.85 -6.19
CA PHE A 8 1.48 5.23 -4.78
C PHE A 8 0.70 4.18 -4.00
N GLU A 9 0.88 4.22 -2.70
CA GLU A 9 0.12 3.43 -1.75
C GLU A 9 -0.88 4.33 -1.05
N CYS A 10 -2.04 3.79 -0.71
CA CYS A 10 -3.03 4.46 0.12
C CYS A 10 -3.80 3.49 1.00
N ASP A 11 -4.17 3.98 2.17
CA ASP A 11 -4.92 3.26 3.19
C ASP A 11 -6.41 3.55 3.09
N VAL A 12 -7.24 2.51 3.24
CA VAL A 12 -8.68 2.63 3.05
C VAL A 12 -9.45 2.11 4.25
N ARG A 13 -10.47 2.90 4.64
CA ARG A 13 -11.44 2.59 5.68
C ARG A 13 -12.87 2.80 5.20
N LEU A 14 -13.85 2.37 6.00
CA LEU A 14 -15.26 2.63 5.76
C LEU A 14 -15.74 3.86 6.52
N SER A 15 -16.47 4.74 5.82
CA SER A 15 -17.29 5.79 6.42
C SER A 15 -18.56 5.23 7.08
N ALA A 16 -19.31 6.06 7.81
CA ALA A 16 -20.57 5.69 8.46
C ALA A 16 -21.61 5.15 7.48
N ASP A 17 -21.70 5.74 6.29
CA ASP A 17 -22.60 5.35 5.20
C ASP A 17 -22.04 4.20 4.33
N GLY A 18 -20.86 3.66 4.71
CA GLY A 18 -20.25 2.48 4.09
C GLY A 18 -19.56 2.75 2.77
N VAL A 19 -19.08 3.96 2.56
CA VAL A 19 -18.26 4.33 1.41
C VAL A 19 -16.79 4.13 1.73
N PRO A 20 -15.97 3.49 0.85
CA PRO A 20 -14.52 3.41 1.02
C PRO A 20 -13.87 4.80 0.88
N VAL A 21 -13.16 5.25 1.93
CA VAL A 21 -12.47 6.55 2.01
C VAL A 21 -10.98 6.36 2.27
N VAL A 22 -10.15 7.27 1.77
CA VAL A 22 -8.69 7.16 1.85
C VAL A 22 -8.17 7.88 3.09
N ILE A 23 -7.90 7.11 4.12
CA ILE A 23 -7.34 7.58 5.39
C ILE A 23 -6.67 6.43 6.15
N HIS A 24 -5.48 6.69 6.73
CA HIS A 24 -4.72 5.67 7.47
C HIS A 24 -5.35 5.35 8.84
N ASP A 25 -5.58 6.37 9.67
CA ASP A 25 -5.99 6.19 11.06
C ASP A 25 -7.48 5.86 11.18
N ALA A 26 -7.85 5.16 12.24
CA ALA A 26 -9.26 4.91 12.56
C ALA A 26 -10.00 6.17 13.03
N THR A 27 -9.26 7.23 13.40
CA THR A 27 -9.78 8.51 13.86
C THR A 27 -9.18 9.67 13.07
N LEU A 28 -9.85 10.82 13.12
CA LEU A 28 -9.47 12.04 12.39
C LEU A 28 -8.38 12.87 13.10
N ASP A 29 -8.12 12.58 14.38
CA ASP A 29 -7.41 13.45 15.32
C ASP A 29 -5.97 13.78 14.90
N ARG A 30 -5.24 12.86 14.28
CA ARG A 30 -3.82 13.05 13.96
C ARG A 30 -3.58 13.90 12.72
N THR A 31 -4.42 13.74 11.69
CA THR A 31 -4.13 14.26 10.34
C THR A 31 -5.13 15.29 9.85
N THR A 32 -6.21 15.57 10.61
CA THR A 32 -7.23 16.54 10.20
C THR A 32 -7.48 17.60 11.27
N ASP A 33 -8.29 18.59 10.93
CA ASP A 33 -8.81 19.61 11.86
C ASP A 33 -10.01 19.11 12.68
N ALA A 34 -10.52 17.90 12.37
CA ALA A 34 -11.62 17.26 13.07
C ALA A 34 -11.14 16.19 14.06
N SER A 35 -12.04 15.62 14.86
CA SER A 35 -11.76 14.57 15.83
C SER A 35 -12.81 13.46 15.81
N GLY A 36 -12.47 12.31 16.40
CA GLY A 36 -13.34 11.15 16.55
C GLY A 36 -13.23 10.15 15.40
N PRO A 37 -14.01 9.05 15.47
CA PRO A 37 -13.89 7.94 14.54
C PRO A 37 -14.28 8.29 13.11
N VAL A 38 -13.52 7.81 12.13
CA VAL A 38 -13.88 7.88 10.70
C VAL A 38 -15.22 7.20 10.43
N SER A 39 -15.46 6.05 11.06
CA SER A 39 -16.70 5.27 10.93
C SER A 39 -17.95 5.94 11.52
N ALA A 40 -17.81 7.06 12.22
CA ALA A 40 -18.92 7.84 12.75
C ALA A 40 -19.37 8.99 11.83
N ARG A 41 -18.68 9.22 10.69
CA ARG A 41 -18.98 10.28 9.74
C ARG A 41 -19.26 9.72 8.36
N THR A 42 -20.19 10.37 7.65
CA THR A 42 -20.47 10.05 6.25
C THR A 42 -19.30 10.47 5.35
N ALA A 43 -19.22 9.90 4.14
CA ALA A 43 -18.21 10.29 3.17
C ALA A 43 -18.26 11.78 2.82
N ASP A 44 -19.45 12.34 2.71
CA ASP A 44 -19.65 13.78 2.46
C ASP A 44 -19.17 14.66 3.62
N GLU A 45 -19.32 14.23 4.87
CA GLU A 45 -18.76 14.94 6.03
C GLU A 45 -17.23 14.84 6.04
N LEU A 46 -16.67 13.67 5.71
CA LEU A 46 -15.23 13.45 5.62
C LEU A 46 -14.59 14.28 4.49
N ALA A 47 -15.28 14.48 3.38
CA ALA A 47 -14.82 15.34 2.29
C ALA A 47 -14.71 16.84 2.66
N ARG A 48 -15.32 17.26 3.78
CA ARG A 48 -15.31 18.67 4.24
C ARG A 48 -14.30 18.95 5.34
N VAL A 49 -13.69 17.93 5.96
CA VAL A 49 -12.62 18.13 6.95
C VAL A 49 -11.33 18.59 6.26
N ASP A 50 -10.48 19.33 6.95
CA ASP A 50 -9.17 19.69 6.41
C ASP A 50 -8.12 18.63 6.81
N ALA A 51 -7.90 17.67 5.93
CA ALA A 51 -6.87 16.64 6.09
C ALA A 51 -5.44 17.17 5.84
N ARG A 52 -5.30 18.44 5.53
CA ARG A 52 -4.02 19.11 5.27
C ARG A 52 -3.56 19.98 6.43
N CYS A 53 -4.43 20.33 7.35
CA CYS A 53 -4.15 21.34 8.40
C CYS A 53 -2.89 21.06 9.22
N ARG A 54 -2.43 19.79 9.28
CA ARG A 54 -1.23 19.36 10.00
C ARG A 54 -0.11 18.85 9.08
N PHE A 55 -0.29 18.95 7.76
CA PHE A 55 0.71 18.52 6.80
C PHE A 55 1.75 19.61 6.56
N THR A 56 3.01 19.29 6.82
CA THR A 56 4.16 20.16 6.49
C THR A 56 4.91 19.52 5.32
N PRO A 57 4.88 20.12 4.12
CA PRO A 57 5.65 19.61 2.99
C PRO A 57 7.14 19.60 3.31
N ALA A 58 7.85 18.54 2.90
CA ALA A 58 9.30 18.47 3.04
C ALA A 58 10.04 19.51 2.17
N GLU A 59 9.41 19.99 1.11
CA GLU A 59 9.88 21.09 0.26
C GLU A 59 8.77 22.13 0.09
N ALA A 60 9.12 23.41 0.16
CA ALA A 60 8.19 24.56 0.04
C ALA A 60 7.47 24.68 -1.33
N THR A 61 7.79 23.83 -2.28
CA THR A 61 7.26 23.84 -3.64
C THR A 61 5.83 23.33 -3.78
N PHE A 62 5.28 22.68 -2.76
CA PHE A 62 3.88 22.27 -2.75
C PHE A 62 3.02 23.25 -1.94
N ALA A 63 2.79 24.43 -2.49
CA ALA A 63 1.65 25.23 -2.08
C ALA A 63 0.39 24.48 -2.51
N ALA A 64 -0.12 23.60 -1.64
CA ALA A 64 -1.41 23.00 -1.92
C ALA A 64 -2.48 24.12 -1.86
N PRO A 65 -3.37 24.18 -2.85
CA PRO A 65 -4.55 25.04 -2.77
C PRO A 65 -5.40 24.64 -1.56
N ALA A 66 -6.37 25.45 -1.20
CA ALA A 66 -7.48 25.34 -0.24
C ALA A 66 -7.65 23.98 0.54
N PRO A 67 -8.43 23.90 1.61
CA PRO A 67 -8.64 22.69 2.41
C PRO A 67 -8.84 21.44 1.54
N VAL A 68 -8.09 20.36 1.82
CA VAL A 68 -8.19 19.08 1.11
C VAL A 68 -8.92 18.11 2.03
N GLY A 69 -10.11 17.67 1.61
CA GLY A 69 -10.91 16.69 2.35
C GLY A 69 -10.32 15.28 2.31
N VAL A 70 -10.87 14.38 3.12
CA VAL A 70 -10.61 12.95 3.00
C VAL A 70 -11.32 12.44 1.74
N PRO A 71 -10.60 11.97 0.70
CA PRO A 71 -11.22 11.63 -0.56
C PRO A 71 -11.89 10.24 -0.51
N MET A 72 -12.92 10.05 -1.34
CA MET A 72 -13.45 8.72 -1.61
C MET A 72 -12.46 7.92 -2.47
N LEU A 73 -12.32 6.63 -2.21
CA LEU A 73 -11.43 5.77 -3.01
C LEU A 73 -11.79 5.77 -4.50
N ARG A 74 -13.08 5.86 -4.82
CA ARG A 74 -13.57 5.97 -6.20
C ARG A 74 -12.94 7.15 -6.94
N GLU A 75 -12.89 8.31 -6.31
CA GLU A 75 -12.32 9.53 -6.88
C GLU A 75 -10.81 9.39 -7.13
N VAL A 76 -10.11 8.78 -6.17
CA VAL A 76 -8.66 8.52 -6.29
C VAL A 76 -8.37 7.58 -7.46
N ILE A 77 -9.06 6.45 -7.57
CA ILE A 77 -8.87 5.51 -8.67
C ILE A 77 -9.22 6.13 -10.03
N ALA A 78 -10.31 6.91 -10.09
CA ALA A 78 -10.75 7.58 -11.32
C ALA A 78 -9.83 8.73 -11.75
N HIS A 79 -9.22 9.44 -10.78
CA HIS A 79 -8.30 10.55 -11.08
C HIS A 79 -6.94 10.05 -11.59
N PHE A 80 -6.40 9.01 -11.00
CA PHE A 80 -5.07 8.47 -11.35
C PHE A 80 -5.18 7.28 -12.30
N THR A 81 -5.59 7.50 -13.54
CA THR A 81 -5.91 6.45 -14.52
C THR A 81 -4.72 5.61 -14.98
N THR A 82 -3.50 6.13 -14.89
CA THR A 82 -2.27 5.46 -15.36
C THR A 82 -1.33 5.03 -14.25
N ALA A 83 -1.52 5.54 -13.03
CA ALA A 83 -0.67 5.20 -11.89
C ALA A 83 -0.95 3.78 -11.39
N ARG A 84 0.11 3.07 -10.95
CA ARG A 84 -0.02 1.85 -10.16
C ARG A 84 -0.44 2.21 -8.74
N LEU A 85 -1.38 1.46 -8.18
CA LEU A 85 -1.89 1.68 -6.84
C LEU A 85 -1.74 0.43 -5.98
N ILE A 86 -1.28 0.66 -4.75
CA ILE A 86 -1.42 -0.29 -3.66
C ILE A 86 -2.53 0.26 -2.76
N ILE A 87 -3.58 -0.52 -2.53
CA ILE A 87 -4.72 -0.13 -1.69
C ILE A 87 -4.72 -1.02 -0.47
N GLU A 88 -4.30 -0.48 0.69
CA GLU A 88 -4.31 -1.24 1.94
C GLU A 88 -5.66 -1.12 2.66
N LEU A 89 -6.32 -2.25 2.91
CA LEU A 89 -7.56 -2.33 3.68
C LEU A 89 -7.22 -2.42 5.17
N LYS A 90 -7.45 -1.31 5.90
CA LYS A 90 -7.11 -1.20 7.34
C LYS A 90 -8.12 -1.87 8.25
N ASP A 91 -9.40 -1.90 7.85
CA ASP A 91 -10.46 -2.47 8.67
C ASP A 91 -10.56 -4.00 8.47
N GLU A 92 -10.82 -4.73 9.55
CA GLU A 92 -11.14 -6.16 9.51
C GLU A 92 -12.56 -6.40 8.95
N SER A 93 -12.85 -5.82 7.78
CA SER A 93 -14.19 -5.77 7.20
C SER A 93 -14.27 -6.52 5.87
N VAL A 94 -14.97 -7.65 5.87
CA VAL A 94 -15.34 -8.38 4.64
C VAL A 94 -16.20 -7.50 3.72
N ARG A 95 -17.01 -6.58 4.28
CA ARG A 95 -17.79 -5.62 3.50
C ARG A 95 -16.87 -4.69 2.73
N LEU A 96 -15.87 -4.09 3.39
CA LEU A 96 -14.87 -3.23 2.73
C LEU A 96 -14.15 -3.99 1.62
N ALA A 97 -13.72 -5.22 1.88
CA ALA A 97 -13.03 -6.07 0.90
C ALA A 97 -13.85 -6.24 -0.40
N ARG A 98 -15.13 -6.58 -0.27
CA ARG A 98 -16.03 -6.76 -1.41
C ARG A 98 -16.30 -5.47 -2.17
N LEU A 99 -16.50 -4.35 -1.45
CA LEU A 99 -16.73 -3.04 -2.06
C LEU A 99 -15.51 -2.58 -2.87
N VAL A 100 -14.31 -2.71 -2.30
CA VAL A 100 -13.07 -2.32 -3.00
C VAL A 100 -12.81 -3.23 -4.20
N ALA A 101 -12.99 -4.55 -4.07
CA ALA A 101 -12.84 -5.47 -5.20
C ALA A 101 -13.81 -5.13 -6.35
N ALA A 102 -15.08 -4.85 -6.05
CA ALA A 102 -16.08 -4.45 -7.03
C ALA A 102 -15.71 -3.10 -7.70
N LEU A 103 -15.24 -2.13 -6.90
CA LEU A 103 -14.84 -0.82 -7.39
C LEU A 103 -13.65 -0.89 -8.37
N VAL A 104 -12.66 -1.74 -8.09
CA VAL A 104 -11.52 -1.96 -8.98
C VAL A 104 -11.97 -2.49 -10.35
N VAL A 105 -12.95 -3.40 -10.37
CA VAL A 105 -13.53 -3.92 -11.62
C VAL A 105 -14.33 -2.84 -12.34
N GLU A 106 -15.22 -2.17 -11.62
CA GLU A 106 -16.10 -1.13 -12.17
C GLU A 106 -15.31 0.00 -12.87
N LEU A 107 -14.17 0.38 -12.28
CA LEU A 107 -13.31 1.44 -12.82
C LEU A 107 -12.23 0.92 -13.78
N GLY A 108 -12.27 -0.34 -14.18
CA GLY A 108 -11.32 -0.92 -15.14
C GLY A 108 -9.86 -0.87 -14.65
N ALA A 109 -9.61 -1.05 -13.35
CA ALA A 109 -8.31 -0.82 -12.73
C ALA A 109 -7.55 -2.12 -12.35
N LEU A 110 -7.99 -3.27 -12.86
CA LEU A 110 -7.43 -4.59 -12.50
C LEU A 110 -5.94 -4.76 -12.81
N ASP A 111 -5.45 -4.13 -13.86
CA ASP A 111 -4.07 -4.24 -14.35
C ASP A 111 -3.07 -3.36 -13.57
N ARG A 112 -3.57 -2.43 -12.78
CA ARG A 112 -2.75 -1.42 -12.09
C ARG A 112 -2.97 -1.34 -10.58
N VAL A 113 -3.93 -2.09 -10.02
CA VAL A 113 -4.24 -2.10 -8.59
C VAL A 113 -3.77 -3.41 -7.94
N CYS A 114 -3.08 -3.30 -6.82
CA CYS A 114 -2.81 -4.38 -5.89
C CYS A 114 -3.52 -4.08 -4.56
N VAL A 115 -4.40 -4.98 -4.10
CA VAL A 115 -5.08 -4.84 -2.82
C VAL A 115 -4.29 -5.54 -1.73
N GLY A 116 -3.95 -4.80 -0.68
CA GLY A 116 -3.26 -5.25 0.52
C GLY A 116 -4.14 -5.27 1.76
N SER A 117 -3.81 -6.12 2.71
CA SER A 117 -4.28 -6.08 4.09
C SER A 117 -3.41 -6.96 4.99
N PHE A 118 -3.26 -6.58 6.25
CA PHE A 118 -2.65 -7.45 7.25
C PHE A 118 -3.54 -8.65 7.62
N HIS A 119 -4.85 -8.54 7.40
CA HIS A 119 -5.87 -9.47 7.85
C HIS A 119 -6.18 -10.52 6.76
N GLN A 120 -5.85 -11.79 7.03
CA GLN A 120 -6.10 -12.89 6.08
C GLN A 120 -7.56 -12.99 5.64
N PRO A 121 -8.59 -12.93 6.53
CA PRO A 121 -9.98 -13.03 6.09
C PRO A 121 -10.42 -11.92 5.13
N VAL A 122 -9.83 -10.73 5.24
CA VAL A 122 -10.09 -9.59 4.35
C VAL A 122 -9.59 -9.90 2.94
N LEU A 123 -8.34 -10.37 2.82
CA LEU A 123 -7.76 -10.75 1.51
C LEU A 123 -8.48 -11.96 0.90
N ASP A 124 -8.87 -12.94 1.73
CA ASP A 124 -9.65 -14.09 1.24
C ASP A 124 -11.01 -13.64 0.69
N ALA A 125 -11.64 -12.63 1.30
CA ALA A 125 -12.88 -12.04 0.79
C ALA A 125 -12.68 -11.27 -0.54
N VAL A 126 -11.56 -10.54 -0.71
CA VAL A 126 -11.20 -9.91 -1.99
C VAL A 126 -11.02 -10.97 -3.07
N ARG A 127 -10.21 -12.00 -2.81
CA ARG A 127 -9.89 -13.10 -3.73
C ARG A 127 -11.12 -13.90 -4.13
N ALA A 128 -12.05 -14.12 -3.18
CA ALA A 128 -13.30 -14.81 -3.44
C ALA A 128 -14.29 -13.95 -4.25
N ALA A 129 -14.35 -12.65 -3.98
CA ALA A 129 -15.27 -11.73 -4.69
C ALA A 129 -14.83 -11.51 -6.15
N VAL A 130 -13.54 -11.28 -6.38
CA VAL A 130 -12.97 -11.01 -7.70
C VAL A 130 -11.60 -11.69 -7.81
N PRO A 131 -11.52 -12.94 -8.30
CA PRO A 131 -10.26 -13.69 -8.41
C PRO A 131 -9.20 -13.04 -9.32
N ALA A 132 -9.61 -12.12 -10.20
CA ALA A 132 -8.72 -11.37 -11.08
C ALA A 132 -7.99 -10.21 -10.39
N VAL A 133 -8.44 -9.77 -9.21
CA VAL A 133 -7.77 -8.70 -8.46
C VAL A 133 -6.42 -9.20 -7.94
N THR A 134 -5.36 -8.48 -8.27
CA THR A 134 -4.05 -8.71 -7.67
C THR A 134 -4.07 -8.40 -6.18
N THR A 135 -3.58 -9.33 -5.34
CA THR A 135 -3.48 -9.11 -3.89
C THR A 135 -2.06 -9.28 -3.39
N SER A 136 -1.74 -8.59 -2.31
CA SER A 136 -0.53 -8.85 -1.52
C SER A 136 -0.70 -10.08 -0.62
N ALA A 137 0.42 -10.53 -0.06
CA ALA A 137 0.43 -11.49 1.03
C ALA A 137 -0.04 -10.83 2.34
N SER A 138 -0.91 -11.52 3.10
CA SER A 138 -1.27 -11.14 4.46
C SER A 138 -0.08 -11.24 5.42
N ARG A 139 -0.23 -10.70 6.63
CA ARG A 139 0.78 -10.90 7.70
C ARG A 139 1.08 -12.39 7.93
N ARG A 140 0.07 -13.24 7.95
CA ARG A 140 0.22 -14.68 8.15
C ARG A 140 1.00 -15.33 7.01
N GLU A 141 0.67 -15.02 5.76
CA GLU A 141 1.35 -15.53 4.58
C GLU A 141 2.82 -15.07 4.55
N ALA A 142 3.09 -13.80 4.88
CA ALA A 142 4.45 -13.25 4.98
C ALA A 142 5.29 -13.94 6.07
N GLN A 143 4.71 -14.17 7.25
CA GLN A 143 5.37 -14.90 8.34
C GLN A 143 5.71 -16.35 7.94
N TRP A 144 4.78 -17.05 7.29
CA TRP A 144 5.01 -18.41 6.80
C TRP A 144 6.10 -18.44 5.71
N THR A 145 6.08 -17.49 4.79
CA THR A 145 7.11 -17.40 3.74
C THR A 145 8.48 -17.08 4.34
N LEU A 146 8.56 -16.19 5.34
CA LEU A 146 9.78 -15.89 6.06
C LEU A 146 10.32 -17.14 6.77
N ALA A 147 9.50 -17.85 7.52
CA ALA A 147 9.92 -19.10 8.19
C ALA A 147 10.44 -20.16 7.20
N ARG A 148 9.74 -20.31 6.08
CA ARG A 148 10.13 -21.23 5.00
C ARG A 148 11.37 -20.79 4.23
N SER A 149 11.72 -19.51 4.27
CA SER A 149 12.95 -19.02 3.61
C SER A 149 14.23 -19.52 4.26
N TRP A 150 14.17 -19.94 5.52
CA TRP A 150 15.32 -20.49 6.26
C TRP A 150 15.55 -21.98 5.99
N VAL A 151 14.58 -22.66 5.39
CA VAL A 151 14.66 -24.08 5.02
C VAL A 151 14.32 -24.26 3.55
N ARG A 152 14.83 -25.35 2.93
CA ARG A 152 14.53 -25.66 1.51
C ARG A 152 13.12 -26.26 1.36
N TRP A 153 12.09 -25.52 1.82
CA TRP A 153 10.70 -25.97 1.71
C TRP A 153 10.17 -25.80 0.29
N PRO A 154 9.35 -26.73 -0.23
CA PRO A 154 8.75 -26.60 -1.55
C PRO A 154 7.99 -25.27 -1.74
N VAL A 155 8.03 -24.75 -2.96
CA VAL A 155 7.26 -23.57 -3.34
C VAL A 155 5.83 -24.00 -3.70
N PRO A 156 4.79 -23.27 -3.29
CA PRO A 156 3.43 -23.52 -3.77
C PRO A 156 3.38 -23.42 -5.30
N ALA A 157 2.68 -24.34 -5.95
CA ALA A 157 2.60 -24.36 -7.42
C ALA A 157 1.89 -23.10 -7.97
N ARG A 158 0.96 -22.53 -7.20
CA ARG A 158 0.20 -21.32 -7.57
C ARG A 158 -0.10 -20.52 -6.30
N PRO A 159 0.76 -19.56 -5.91
CA PRO A 159 0.45 -18.66 -4.82
C PRO A 159 -0.73 -17.74 -5.21
N VAL A 160 -1.59 -17.47 -4.23
CA VAL A 160 -2.78 -16.61 -4.40
C VAL A 160 -2.45 -15.11 -4.34
N TYR A 161 -1.22 -14.77 -3.98
CA TYR A 161 -0.69 -13.40 -3.88
C TYR A 161 0.38 -13.15 -4.95
N ARG A 162 0.62 -11.87 -5.25
CA ARG A 162 1.63 -11.44 -6.23
C ARG A 162 2.66 -10.47 -5.64
N ALA A 163 2.43 -9.96 -4.44
CA ALA A 163 3.32 -9.00 -3.80
C ALA A 163 3.46 -9.28 -2.30
N PHE A 164 4.62 -8.95 -1.76
CA PHE A 164 4.89 -8.89 -0.32
C PHE A 164 5.23 -7.45 0.03
N GLN A 165 4.31 -6.76 0.71
CA GLN A 165 4.56 -5.46 1.29
C GLN A 165 4.98 -5.65 2.75
N VAL A 166 6.28 -5.56 3.00
CA VAL A 166 6.86 -5.93 4.30
C VAL A 166 7.78 -4.82 4.83
N PRO A 167 7.89 -4.67 6.16
CA PRO A 167 8.93 -3.81 6.72
C PRO A 167 10.31 -4.46 6.55
N GLU A 168 11.36 -3.66 6.53
CA GLU A 168 12.72 -4.23 6.58
C GLU A 168 12.92 -5.07 7.84
N ARG A 169 12.37 -4.59 8.97
CA ARG A 169 12.48 -5.24 10.29
C ARG A 169 11.13 -5.25 11.01
N ALA A 170 10.88 -6.30 11.76
CA ALA A 170 9.78 -6.40 12.72
C ALA A 170 10.38 -6.54 14.13
N GLY A 171 10.55 -5.43 14.83
CA GLY A 171 11.32 -5.36 16.06
C GLY A 171 12.79 -5.77 15.82
N ARG A 172 13.27 -6.79 16.52
CA ARG A 172 14.66 -7.31 16.34
C ARG A 172 14.82 -8.23 15.13
N LEU A 173 13.72 -8.75 14.57
CA LEU A 173 13.75 -9.68 13.45
C LEU A 173 13.95 -8.91 12.13
N ARG A 174 14.98 -9.26 11.36
CA ARG A 174 15.12 -8.79 9.99
C ARG A 174 14.21 -9.62 9.09
N VAL A 175 13.22 -8.99 8.48
CA VAL A 175 12.25 -9.61 7.56
C VAL A 175 12.85 -9.69 6.15
N THR A 176 13.34 -8.56 5.64
CA THR A 176 13.92 -8.46 4.31
C THR A 176 15.35 -8.97 4.32
N THR A 177 15.51 -10.29 4.10
CA THR A 177 16.79 -10.98 3.98
C THR A 177 17.00 -11.50 2.56
N PRO A 178 18.26 -11.77 2.12
CA PRO A 178 18.51 -12.40 0.81
C PRO A 178 17.74 -13.71 0.63
N ALA A 179 17.60 -14.51 1.70
CA ALA A 179 16.85 -15.76 1.65
C ALA A 179 15.34 -15.53 1.43
N PHE A 180 14.77 -14.52 2.11
CA PHE A 180 13.38 -14.14 1.95
C PHE A 180 13.10 -13.63 0.53
N VAL A 181 13.89 -12.69 0.02
CA VAL A 181 13.75 -12.14 -1.33
C VAL A 181 13.81 -13.24 -2.38
N ARG A 182 14.85 -14.09 -2.34
CA ARG A 182 14.95 -15.25 -3.25
C ARG A 182 13.77 -16.21 -3.11
N ARG A 183 13.22 -16.38 -1.92
CA ARG A 183 12.07 -17.24 -1.69
C ARG A 183 10.82 -16.66 -2.36
N VAL A 184 10.55 -15.36 -2.18
CA VAL A 184 9.42 -14.66 -2.78
C VAL A 184 9.50 -14.70 -4.31
N HIS A 185 10.68 -14.45 -4.90
CA HIS A 185 10.87 -14.53 -6.35
C HIS A 185 10.59 -15.93 -6.91
N ARG A 186 10.96 -16.98 -6.17
CA ARG A 186 10.59 -18.37 -6.57
C ARG A 186 9.09 -18.64 -6.50
N GLU A 187 8.34 -17.86 -5.73
CA GLU A 187 6.87 -17.88 -5.69
C GLU A 187 6.24 -16.99 -6.77
N HIS A 188 7.04 -16.44 -7.70
CA HIS A 188 6.61 -15.51 -8.75
C HIS A 188 5.89 -14.27 -8.20
N ALA A 189 6.32 -13.79 -7.05
CA ALA A 189 5.84 -12.59 -6.39
C ALA A 189 6.97 -11.56 -6.27
N VAL A 190 6.60 -10.29 -6.02
CA VAL A 190 7.52 -9.17 -5.83
C VAL A 190 7.63 -8.81 -4.35
N VAL A 191 8.78 -8.24 -3.96
CA VAL A 191 9.03 -7.70 -2.62
C VAL A 191 9.03 -6.19 -2.68
N GLN A 192 8.14 -5.56 -1.91
CA GLN A 192 8.07 -4.12 -1.72
C GLN A 192 8.30 -3.80 -0.24
N VAL A 193 9.23 -2.91 0.05
CA VAL A 193 9.64 -2.62 1.43
C VAL A 193 9.17 -1.23 1.85
N TRP A 194 8.54 -1.12 3.03
CA TRP A 194 8.03 0.10 3.64
C TRP A 194 8.54 0.29 5.08
N THR A 195 8.55 1.49 5.65
CA THR A 195 8.69 2.76 4.95
C THR A 195 10.18 3.08 4.91
N VAL A 196 10.74 3.38 3.76
CA VAL A 196 12.20 3.59 3.61
C VAL A 196 12.44 4.93 2.92
N ASP A 197 13.03 5.89 3.65
CA ASP A 197 13.23 7.26 3.18
C ASP A 197 14.70 7.62 2.93
N ALA A 198 15.64 6.88 3.57
CA ALA A 198 17.07 7.14 3.43
C ALA A 198 17.60 6.57 2.10
N PRO A 199 18.28 7.39 1.24
CA PRO A 199 18.78 6.95 -0.04
C PRO A 199 19.73 5.75 0.01
N ASP A 200 20.61 5.69 1.01
CA ASP A 200 21.56 4.60 1.19
C ASP A 200 20.85 3.27 1.50
N ASP A 201 19.78 3.32 2.31
CA ASP A 201 18.97 2.14 2.60
C ASP A 201 18.20 1.67 1.36
N ILE A 202 17.69 2.61 0.57
CA ILE A 202 17.01 2.32 -0.70
C ILE A 202 17.96 1.60 -1.66
N GLN A 203 19.17 2.14 -1.87
CA GLN A 203 20.16 1.51 -2.73
C GLN A 203 20.59 0.13 -2.23
N ARG A 204 20.80 -0.02 -0.94
CA ARG A 204 21.11 -1.29 -0.29
C ARG A 204 20.01 -2.34 -0.50
N LEU A 205 18.75 -1.93 -0.38
CA LEU A 205 17.61 -2.84 -0.58
C LEU A 205 17.46 -3.25 -2.05
N PHE A 206 17.66 -2.33 -3.01
CA PHE A 206 17.71 -2.69 -4.42
C PHE A 206 18.88 -3.63 -4.73
N ALA A 207 20.07 -3.42 -4.14
CA ALA A 207 21.19 -4.33 -4.28
C ALA A 207 20.90 -5.72 -3.69
N LEU A 208 20.03 -5.81 -2.70
CA LEU A 208 19.55 -7.08 -2.11
C LEU A 208 18.55 -7.79 -3.05
N GLY A 209 18.02 -7.12 -4.08
CA GLY A 209 17.05 -7.64 -5.02
C GLY A 209 15.59 -7.32 -4.67
N VAL A 210 15.32 -6.30 -3.84
CA VAL A 210 13.97 -5.80 -3.58
C VAL A 210 13.43 -5.15 -4.86
N ASP A 211 12.16 -5.40 -5.18
CA ASP A 211 11.53 -4.98 -6.43
C ASP A 211 10.91 -3.58 -6.34
N GLY A 212 10.59 -3.10 -5.14
CA GLY A 212 10.00 -1.79 -4.94
C GLY A 212 10.22 -1.24 -3.53
N ILE A 213 10.16 0.08 -3.44
CA ILE A 213 10.25 0.83 -2.18
C ILE A 213 8.98 1.67 -2.02
N ILE A 214 8.40 1.64 -0.83
CA ILE A 214 7.33 2.55 -0.40
C ILE A 214 7.98 3.56 0.54
N SER A 215 7.87 4.86 0.20
CA SER A 215 8.58 5.95 0.87
C SER A 215 7.69 7.18 1.02
N ASP A 216 7.84 7.86 2.16
CA ASP A 216 7.26 9.19 2.42
C ASP A 216 8.08 10.31 1.74
N ARG A 217 9.27 9.95 1.17
CA ARG A 217 10.16 10.85 0.44
C ARG A 217 10.33 10.39 -1.03
N PRO A 218 9.26 10.50 -1.85
CA PRO A 218 9.30 10.05 -3.24
C PRO A 218 10.38 10.77 -4.07
N ASP A 219 10.72 12.00 -3.74
CA ASP A 219 11.80 12.79 -4.35
C ASP A 219 13.17 12.11 -4.15
N LEU A 220 13.46 11.61 -2.96
CA LEU A 220 14.70 10.89 -2.64
C LEU A 220 14.68 9.47 -3.19
N ALA A 221 13.53 8.79 -3.09
CA ALA A 221 13.38 7.42 -3.54
C ALA A 221 13.58 7.29 -5.07
N VAL A 222 13.02 8.20 -5.85
CA VAL A 222 13.19 8.23 -7.31
C VAL A 222 14.65 8.48 -7.68
N ARG A 223 15.31 9.47 -7.06
CA ARG A 223 16.75 9.72 -7.32
C ARG A 223 17.61 8.50 -6.98
N ALA A 224 17.36 7.84 -5.87
CA ALA A 224 18.10 6.63 -5.46
C ALA A 224 17.87 5.47 -6.42
N ARG A 225 16.62 5.26 -6.88
CA ARG A 225 16.28 4.27 -7.91
C ARG A 225 17.02 4.55 -9.23
N ASP A 226 16.95 5.78 -9.72
CA ASP A 226 17.55 6.15 -11.00
C ASP A 226 19.07 6.02 -10.96
N ALA A 227 19.71 6.41 -9.85
CA ALA A 227 21.14 6.20 -9.65
C ALA A 227 21.50 4.71 -9.66
N PHE A 228 20.68 3.85 -9.04
CA PHE A 228 20.91 2.41 -9.01
C PHE A 228 20.76 1.75 -10.40
N VAL A 229 19.75 2.16 -11.17
CA VAL A 229 19.53 1.64 -12.53
C VAL A 229 20.64 2.04 -13.49
N ASN A 230 21.13 3.29 -13.40
CA ASN A 230 22.18 3.82 -14.27
C ASN A 230 23.59 3.25 -13.97
N THR A 231 23.76 2.54 -12.85
CA THR A 231 25.05 1.90 -12.47
C THR A 231 25.13 0.42 -12.86
N ARG A 232 24.11 -0.12 -13.49
CA ARG A 232 24.04 -1.52 -13.96
C ARG A 232 24.07 -1.61 -15.46
#